data_e1cbf66a5ea22079402d109c76e94bd5
#
_entry.id   e1cbf66a5ea22079402d109c76e94bd5
#
_cell.length_a   1.000
_cell.length_b   1.000
_cell.length_c   1.000
_cell.angle_alpha   90.00
_cell.angle_beta   90.00
_cell.angle_gamma   90.00
#
_symmetry.space_group_name_H-M   'P 1'
#
loop_
_entity.id
_entity.type
_entity.pdbx_description
1 polymer ?
#
loop_
_entity_poly.entity_id
_entity_poly.type
_entity_poly.pdbx_seq_one_letter_code
_entity_poly.pdbx_strand_id
1 'polypeptide(L)'
;MRKHRHIFPIGKRAAMTAVMAGLFSVGAWADAAAEAATPALDTGNTAWMITATALVLLMSIPGIALFYGGLVRQKNVLSVIMQTMLIVGVISVLWVAVGYSWAFGTGFKESGNPLFAVIGGFDKAFLCGITPSTVTSTGIPELVFVMFQCMFALITPALILGAFAERIKFKGYMLFIILWTVLAYFPMAHWVWGGGFLQEMGAIDFAGGTVVHINAGISALVMALLIGKREDYKAGHPITPHNITFVFLGTSFLWLGWFGFNAGSGLAADGIAANAFMVTHVATATAAVVWMAIDWLFNKKPTTVGACTGAVAGLVAITPAAGSTSLLGAFCIGIITPIVCFFMVAVVKPKFKYDDALDAFGVHGIGGIVGSILTGVFATRFVTGDGGAEGALYGDWHQLGVQLVATLVSVVFSAVVTFILYKVVDRLVGIRVDKRVEEEGLDIYEHGESAYN
;
A
#
# COMPACT_ATOMS: atom_id res chain seq x y z
N MET A 1 35.41 -3.20 50.02
CA MET A 1 35.30 -2.10 49.06
C MET A 1 36.26 -2.38 47.91
N ARG A 2 35.79 -2.92 46.77
CA ARG A 2 36.58 -3.06 45.53
C ARG A 2 35.75 -2.46 44.39
N LYS A 3 36.24 -1.35 43.81
CA LYS A 3 35.70 -0.69 42.62
C LYS A 3 36.10 -1.50 41.37
N HIS A 4 35.16 -2.06 40.64
CA HIS A 4 35.40 -2.54 39.29
C HIS A 4 35.16 -1.40 38.31
N ARG A 5 36.22 -0.95 37.66
CA ARG A 5 36.19 -0.10 36.47
C ARG A 5 36.03 -1.01 35.24
N HIS A 6 34.92 -0.90 34.52
CA HIS A 6 34.80 -1.47 33.17
C HIS A 6 35.42 -0.51 32.17
N ILE A 7 36.53 -0.94 31.58
CA ILE A 7 37.19 -0.27 30.45
C ILE A 7 36.58 -0.87 29.18
N PHE A 8 35.86 -0.07 28.40
CA PHE A 8 35.43 -0.44 27.04
C PHE A 8 36.59 -0.23 26.06
N PRO A 9 36.86 -1.18 25.14
CA PRO A 9 37.94 -1.04 24.19
C PRO A 9 37.65 0.02 23.12
N ILE A 10 38.61 0.90 22.91
CA ILE A 10 38.61 2.10 22.02
C ILE A 10 38.41 1.74 20.51
N GLY A 11 38.57 0.47 20.12
CA GLY A 11 38.54 0.06 18.71
C GLY A 11 37.17 0.14 18.01
N LYS A 12 36.03 0.13 18.73
CA LYS A 12 34.69 0.15 18.13
C LYS A 12 34.17 1.54 17.81
N ARG A 13 34.73 2.59 18.41
CA ARG A 13 34.34 4.00 18.11
C ARG A 13 34.94 4.53 16.81
N ALA A 14 36.14 4.05 16.44
CA ALA A 14 36.79 4.47 15.20
C ALA A 14 36.11 3.91 13.94
N ALA A 15 35.55 2.69 14.01
CA ALA A 15 34.85 2.08 12.86
C ALA A 15 33.49 2.76 12.55
N MET A 16 32.77 3.20 13.61
CA MET A 16 31.47 3.86 13.43
C MET A 16 31.61 5.31 12.94
N THR A 17 32.68 5.99 13.30
CA THR A 17 32.99 7.35 12.82
C THR A 17 33.49 7.33 11.36
N ALA A 18 34.20 6.27 10.93
CA ALA A 18 34.64 6.14 9.53
C ALA A 18 33.49 5.83 8.56
N VAL A 19 32.47 5.08 9.00
CA VAL A 19 31.27 4.82 8.18
C VAL A 19 30.41 6.08 8.03
N MET A 20 30.30 6.91 9.05
CA MET A 20 29.56 8.18 8.99
C MET A 20 30.34 9.27 8.22
N ALA A 21 31.68 9.28 8.25
CA ALA A 21 32.49 10.23 7.48
C ALA A 21 32.54 9.91 5.99
N GLY A 22 32.41 8.64 5.60
CA GLY A 22 32.34 8.22 4.19
C GLY A 22 31.01 8.58 3.50
N LEU A 23 29.97 8.92 4.24
CA LEU A 23 28.65 9.32 3.70
C LEU A 23 28.55 10.83 3.43
N PHE A 24 29.51 11.65 3.89
CA PHE A 24 29.45 13.12 3.78
C PHE A 24 30.45 13.74 2.79
N SER A 25 31.18 12.92 2.03
CA SER A 25 32.08 13.45 1.00
C SER A 25 31.47 13.33 -0.41
N VAL A 26 30.31 13.94 -0.64
CA VAL A 26 29.84 14.25 -2.00
C VAL A 26 30.14 15.71 -2.24
N GLY A 27 31.32 15.93 -2.85
CA GLY A 27 31.81 17.24 -3.25
C GLY A 27 30.92 17.84 -4.33
N ALA A 28 30.83 19.16 -4.27
CA ALA A 28 30.22 20.05 -5.23
C ALA A 28 30.72 19.79 -6.68
N TRP A 29 29.79 19.38 -7.53
CA TRP A 29 29.87 19.56 -8.97
C TRP A 29 28.59 20.27 -9.38
N ALA A 30 28.63 21.59 -9.34
CA ALA A 30 27.68 22.44 -10.02
C ALA A 30 28.41 23.03 -11.20
N ASP A 31 28.01 22.66 -12.43
CA ASP A 31 28.11 23.59 -13.54
C ASP A 31 27.28 23.17 -14.74
N ALA A 32 26.44 24.12 -15.18
CA ALA A 32 25.94 24.33 -16.53
C ALA A 32 25.17 23.19 -17.20
N ALA A 33 23.93 22.95 -16.72
CA ALA A 33 22.86 22.51 -17.60
C ALA A 33 21.94 23.72 -17.86
N ALA A 34 21.49 23.89 -19.10
CA ALA A 34 20.61 24.95 -19.53
C ALA A 34 19.45 25.12 -18.55
N GLU A 35 19.19 26.34 -18.08
CA GLU A 35 18.03 26.70 -17.24
C GLU A 35 16.72 26.31 -17.93
N ALA A 36 16.29 25.11 -17.73
CA ALA A 36 14.87 24.81 -17.86
C ALA A 36 14.17 25.67 -16.81
N ALA A 37 13.28 26.56 -17.24
CA ALA A 37 12.52 27.44 -16.36
C ALA A 37 11.97 26.63 -15.20
N THR A 38 12.40 26.94 -13.97
CA THR A 38 11.88 26.28 -12.75
C THR A 38 10.37 26.41 -12.76
N PRO A 39 9.59 25.33 -12.63
CA PRO A 39 8.13 25.41 -12.59
C PRO A 39 7.70 26.41 -11.52
N ALA A 40 6.76 27.30 -11.85
CA ALA A 40 6.25 28.26 -10.87
C ALA A 40 5.48 27.51 -9.79
N LEU A 41 5.63 27.93 -8.53
CA LEU A 41 4.87 27.39 -7.42
C LEU A 41 3.37 27.69 -7.62
N ASP A 42 2.54 26.66 -7.60
CA ASP A 42 1.07 26.75 -7.59
C ASP A 42 0.55 26.54 -6.18
N THR A 43 -0.07 27.58 -5.61
CA THR A 43 -0.58 27.57 -4.25
C THR A 43 -1.86 26.72 -4.10
N GLY A 44 -2.70 26.64 -5.15
CA GLY A 44 -3.90 25.80 -5.17
C GLY A 44 -3.53 24.31 -5.16
N ASN A 45 -2.61 23.90 -6.05
CA ASN A 45 -2.08 22.54 -6.08
C ASN A 45 -1.39 22.18 -4.75
N THR A 46 -0.60 23.10 -4.20
CA THR A 46 0.09 22.89 -2.91
C THR A 46 -0.90 22.68 -1.77
N ALA A 47 -1.93 23.53 -1.65
CA ALA A 47 -2.96 23.40 -0.61
C ALA A 47 -3.73 22.08 -0.75
N TRP A 48 -4.10 21.71 -1.99
CA TRP A 48 -4.75 20.44 -2.27
C TRP A 48 -3.87 19.25 -1.85
N MET A 49 -2.60 19.24 -2.24
CA MET A 49 -1.70 18.12 -1.97
C MET A 49 -1.35 17.96 -0.49
N ILE A 50 -1.26 19.06 0.29
CA ILE A 50 -1.13 18.98 1.75
C ILE A 50 -2.39 18.35 2.35
N THR A 51 -3.57 18.77 1.90
CA THR A 51 -4.85 18.20 2.35
C THR A 51 -4.98 16.73 1.97
N ALA A 52 -4.68 16.37 0.71
CA ALA A 52 -4.70 14.99 0.23
C ALA A 52 -3.74 14.09 1.05
N THR A 53 -2.54 14.58 1.35
CA THR A 53 -1.57 13.87 2.20
C THR A 53 -2.14 13.57 3.59
N ALA A 54 -2.78 14.56 4.23
CA ALA A 54 -3.41 14.38 5.53
C ALA A 54 -4.59 13.38 5.47
N LEU A 55 -5.38 13.41 4.40
CA LEU A 55 -6.46 12.45 4.17
C LEU A 55 -5.94 11.01 4.01
N VAL A 56 -4.81 10.80 3.33
CA VAL A 56 -4.22 9.46 3.21
C VAL A 56 -3.62 8.98 4.53
N LEU A 57 -3.04 9.87 5.34
CA LEU A 57 -2.62 9.51 6.70
C LEU A 57 -3.82 9.05 7.55
N LEU A 58 -4.96 9.71 7.41
CA LEU A 58 -6.21 9.33 8.08
C LEU A 58 -6.68 7.91 7.72
N MET A 59 -6.43 7.45 6.47
CA MET A 59 -6.69 6.07 6.10
C MET A 59 -5.79 5.09 6.88
N SER A 60 -4.52 5.44 7.03
CA SER A 60 -3.53 4.54 7.64
C SER A 60 -3.72 4.44 9.15
N ILE A 61 -3.83 5.56 9.87
CA ILE A 61 -3.88 5.54 11.34
C ILE A 61 -5.26 5.16 11.85
N PRO A 62 -6.33 5.95 11.78
CA PRO A 62 -7.60 5.45 12.28
C PRO A 62 -8.28 4.47 11.31
N GLY A 63 -8.16 4.66 9.99
CA GLY A 63 -8.89 3.87 9.00
C GLY A 63 -8.59 2.37 9.11
N ILE A 64 -7.36 1.95 8.83
CA ILE A 64 -6.96 0.53 8.90
C ILE A 64 -6.99 0.01 10.34
N ALA A 65 -6.50 0.79 11.30
CA ALA A 65 -6.48 0.37 12.69
C ALA A 65 -7.87 0.01 13.22
N LEU A 66 -8.90 0.80 12.90
CA LEU A 66 -10.28 0.52 13.28
C LEU A 66 -10.92 -0.56 12.40
N PHE A 67 -10.70 -0.53 11.07
CA PHE A 67 -11.27 -1.53 10.17
C PHE A 67 -10.78 -2.95 10.53
N TYR A 68 -9.48 -3.17 10.57
CA TYR A 68 -8.91 -4.45 10.96
C TYR A 68 -9.07 -4.74 12.45
N GLY A 69 -8.88 -3.72 13.29
CA GLY A 69 -9.09 -3.84 14.73
C GLY A 69 -10.50 -4.28 15.10
N GLY A 70 -11.53 -3.81 14.38
CA GLY A 70 -12.91 -4.27 14.56
C GLY A 70 -13.18 -5.68 14.08
N LEU A 71 -12.46 -6.14 13.05
CA LEU A 71 -12.62 -7.48 12.46
C LEU A 71 -11.94 -8.59 13.26
N VAL A 72 -10.82 -8.31 13.94
CA VAL A 72 -10.16 -9.32 14.79
C VAL A 72 -10.94 -9.59 16.07
N ARG A 73 -10.57 -10.65 16.79
CA ARG A 73 -11.13 -10.93 18.12
C ARG A 73 -10.62 -9.89 19.13
N GLN A 74 -11.43 -9.61 20.17
CA GLN A 74 -11.19 -8.61 21.21
C GLN A 74 -9.78 -8.68 21.82
N LYS A 75 -9.24 -9.87 22.03
CA LYS A 75 -7.93 -10.14 22.63
C LYS A 75 -6.71 -9.83 21.73
N ASN A 76 -6.94 -9.31 20.51
CA ASN A 76 -5.92 -9.03 19.49
C ASN A 76 -6.03 -7.62 18.89
N VAL A 77 -6.86 -6.74 19.46
CA VAL A 77 -7.13 -5.40 18.94
C VAL A 77 -5.91 -4.50 19.04
N LEU A 78 -5.26 -4.49 20.22
CA LEU A 78 -4.08 -3.66 20.44
C LEU A 78 -2.88 -4.13 19.61
N SER A 79 -2.79 -5.43 19.37
CA SER A 79 -1.77 -5.97 18.46
C SER A 79 -1.90 -5.39 17.04
N VAL A 80 -3.11 -5.27 16.52
CA VAL A 80 -3.37 -4.62 15.21
C VAL A 80 -3.03 -3.13 15.25
N ILE A 81 -3.45 -2.41 16.29
CA ILE A 81 -3.18 -0.98 16.46
C ILE A 81 -1.67 -0.73 16.55
N MET A 82 -0.95 -1.52 17.38
CA MET A 82 0.48 -1.37 17.55
C MET A 82 1.26 -1.71 16.27
N GLN A 83 0.84 -2.72 15.53
CA GLN A 83 1.42 -3.05 14.23
C GLN A 83 1.24 -1.90 13.24
N THR A 84 0.08 -1.24 13.23
CA THR A 84 -0.17 -0.05 12.41
C THR A 84 0.71 1.12 12.83
N MET A 85 0.84 1.38 14.13
CA MET A 85 1.71 2.45 14.65
C MET A 85 3.19 2.19 14.33
N LEU A 86 3.65 0.93 14.41
CA LEU A 86 5.00 0.56 14.02
C LEU A 86 5.28 0.93 12.56
N ILE A 87 4.37 0.60 11.64
CA ILE A 87 4.49 0.94 10.22
C ILE A 87 4.66 2.44 10.06
N VAL A 88 3.75 3.23 10.65
CA VAL A 88 3.79 4.69 10.52
C VAL A 88 5.13 5.25 10.99
N GLY A 89 5.64 4.81 12.14
CA GLY A 89 6.91 5.29 12.66
C GLY A 89 8.11 4.84 11.81
N VAL A 90 8.25 3.54 11.61
CA VAL A 90 9.46 2.96 11.00
C VAL A 90 9.53 3.26 9.51
N ILE A 91 8.42 3.14 8.79
CA ILE A 91 8.43 3.35 7.34
C ILE A 91 8.62 4.83 6.99
N SER A 92 8.07 5.77 7.79
CA SER A 92 8.36 7.21 7.59
C SER A 92 9.85 7.50 7.68
N VAL A 93 10.55 6.92 8.66
CA VAL A 93 12.01 7.08 8.80
C VAL A 93 12.75 6.45 7.63
N LEU A 94 12.40 5.22 7.24
CA LEU A 94 13.01 4.53 6.10
C LEU A 94 12.76 5.25 4.79
N TRP A 95 11.56 5.85 4.62
CA TRP A 95 11.21 6.62 3.44
C TRP A 95 12.12 7.83 3.25
N VAL A 96 12.31 8.62 4.30
CA VAL A 96 13.21 9.77 4.28
C VAL A 96 14.67 9.33 4.11
N ALA A 97 15.08 8.24 4.77
CA ALA A 97 16.45 7.79 4.74
C ALA A 97 16.88 7.26 3.36
N VAL A 98 16.03 6.47 2.71
CA VAL A 98 16.41 5.79 1.46
C VAL A 98 15.24 5.57 0.50
N GLY A 99 14.01 5.42 1.00
CA GLY A 99 12.86 4.98 0.21
C GLY A 99 12.51 5.95 -0.90
N TYR A 100 12.47 7.24 -0.60
CA TYR A 100 12.21 8.27 -1.60
C TYR A 100 13.25 8.25 -2.72
N SER A 101 14.54 8.12 -2.38
CA SER A 101 15.62 8.03 -3.36
C SER A 101 15.52 6.78 -4.24
N TRP A 102 15.16 5.63 -3.67
CA TRP A 102 14.98 4.41 -4.47
C TRP A 102 13.78 4.48 -5.41
N ALA A 103 12.69 5.07 -4.94
CA ALA A 103 11.46 5.16 -5.73
C ALA A 103 11.53 6.28 -6.79
N PHE A 104 12.06 7.45 -6.46
CA PHE A 104 11.95 8.67 -7.28
C PHE A 104 13.28 9.38 -7.58
N GLY A 105 14.42 8.82 -7.14
CA GLY A 105 15.72 9.32 -7.50
C GLY A 105 16.03 9.09 -8.99
N THR A 106 16.95 9.90 -9.53
CA THR A 106 17.39 9.82 -10.94
C THR A 106 18.90 9.58 -11.09
N GLY A 107 19.61 9.46 -9.97
CA GLY A 107 21.07 9.36 -9.98
C GLY A 107 21.62 8.18 -10.78
N PHE A 108 20.93 7.03 -10.79
CA PHE A 108 21.31 5.89 -11.62
C PHE A 108 21.00 6.11 -13.09
N LYS A 109 19.95 6.83 -13.44
CA LYS A 109 19.64 7.22 -14.82
C LYS A 109 20.71 8.17 -15.35
N GLU A 110 21.02 9.19 -14.58
CA GLU A 110 22.01 10.23 -14.95
C GLU A 110 23.42 9.67 -15.11
N SER A 111 23.79 8.67 -14.30
CA SER A 111 25.08 7.97 -14.41
C SER A 111 25.11 6.84 -15.43
N GLY A 112 23.98 6.54 -16.10
CA GLY A 112 23.87 5.39 -17.01
C GLY A 112 23.98 4.03 -16.32
N ASN A 113 23.70 3.96 -15.03
CA ASN A 113 23.76 2.71 -14.27
C ASN A 113 22.54 1.82 -14.60
N PRO A 114 22.75 0.55 -15.03
CA PRO A 114 21.66 -0.35 -15.39
C PRO A 114 20.71 -0.68 -14.22
N LEU A 115 21.13 -0.46 -12.96
CA LEU A 115 20.26 -0.62 -11.79
C LEU A 115 19.09 0.35 -11.76
N PHE A 116 19.10 1.41 -12.60
CA PHE A 116 17.93 2.28 -12.78
C PHE A 116 16.67 1.49 -13.21
N ALA A 117 16.82 0.37 -13.88
CA ALA A 117 15.70 -0.51 -14.19
C ALA A 117 14.98 -1.04 -12.92
N VAL A 118 15.64 -1.01 -11.76
CA VAL A 118 15.14 -1.57 -10.49
C VAL A 118 14.86 -0.50 -9.45
N ILE A 119 15.73 0.52 -9.31
CA ILE A 119 15.63 1.61 -8.34
C ILE A 119 16.24 2.90 -8.92
N GLY A 120 15.79 4.07 -8.44
CA GLY A 120 16.25 5.38 -8.92
C GLY A 120 17.70 5.73 -8.56
N GLY A 121 18.18 5.29 -7.40
CA GLY A 121 19.53 5.54 -6.93
C GLY A 121 19.58 6.01 -5.48
N PHE A 122 20.67 6.68 -5.11
CA PHE A 122 20.91 7.20 -3.75
C PHE A 122 21.08 8.72 -3.69
N ASP A 123 20.88 9.40 -4.81
CA ASP A 123 21.06 10.85 -4.98
C ASP A 123 20.16 11.69 -4.06
N LYS A 124 18.96 11.18 -3.75
CA LYS A 124 18.00 11.83 -2.85
C LYS A 124 17.91 11.16 -1.45
N ALA A 125 18.88 10.33 -1.07
CA ALA A 125 18.92 9.74 0.26
C ALA A 125 18.98 10.84 1.34
N PHE A 126 18.22 10.67 2.43
CA PHE A 126 17.98 11.71 3.45
C PHE A 126 17.49 13.05 2.88
N LEU A 127 16.77 13.00 1.74
CA LEU A 127 16.27 14.16 0.99
C LEU A 127 17.39 15.14 0.56
N CYS A 128 18.57 14.59 0.29
CA CYS A 128 19.71 15.41 -0.16
C CYS A 128 19.32 16.21 -1.41
N GLY A 129 19.66 17.49 -1.43
CA GLY A 129 19.35 18.41 -2.54
C GLY A 129 17.92 18.94 -2.57
N ILE A 130 17.01 18.45 -1.70
CA ILE A 130 15.64 18.94 -1.63
C ILE A 130 15.52 20.02 -0.56
N THR A 131 15.04 21.19 -0.96
CA THR A 131 14.85 22.35 -0.10
C THR A 131 13.36 22.76 -0.07
N PRO A 132 12.92 23.61 0.85
CA PRO A 132 11.54 24.13 0.82
C PRO A 132 11.16 24.87 -0.47
N SER A 133 12.14 25.32 -1.25
CA SER A 133 11.94 26.02 -2.53
C SER A 133 12.07 25.10 -3.75
N THR A 134 12.41 23.83 -3.57
CA THR A 134 12.44 22.85 -4.67
C THR A 134 11.02 22.54 -5.11
N VAL A 135 10.70 22.74 -6.40
CA VAL A 135 9.36 22.61 -6.97
C VAL A 135 9.35 21.49 -8.01
N THR A 136 8.32 20.65 -7.98
CA THR A 136 8.09 19.59 -8.98
C THR A 136 7.55 20.15 -10.29
N SER A 137 7.51 19.34 -11.34
CA SER A 137 6.95 19.71 -12.65
C SER A 137 5.44 20.11 -12.57
N THR A 138 4.73 19.69 -11.54
CA THR A 138 3.32 20.03 -11.30
C THR A 138 3.12 21.30 -10.46
N GLY A 139 4.20 22.01 -10.14
CA GLY A 139 4.15 23.28 -9.40
C GLY A 139 3.94 23.13 -7.89
N ILE A 140 4.15 21.95 -7.32
CA ILE A 140 4.09 21.73 -5.86
C ILE A 140 5.50 21.65 -5.25
N PRO A 141 5.71 22.06 -3.97
CA PRO A 141 6.97 21.82 -3.29
C PRO A 141 7.30 20.33 -3.28
N GLU A 142 8.54 19.96 -3.62
CA GLU A 142 8.95 18.53 -3.65
C GLU A 142 8.80 17.88 -2.27
N LEU A 143 8.95 18.63 -1.18
CA LEU A 143 8.67 18.12 0.18
C LEU A 143 7.22 17.66 0.37
N VAL A 144 6.25 18.29 -0.29
CA VAL A 144 4.84 17.86 -0.27
C VAL A 144 4.68 16.57 -1.06
N PHE A 145 5.32 16.45 -2.23
CA PHE A 145 5.35 15.20 -3.00
C PHE A 145 6.00 14.06 -2.21
N VAL A 146 7.14 14.30 -1.55
CA VAL A 146 7.80 13.33 -0.65
C VAL A 146 6.84 12.81 0.41
N MET A 147 6.10 13.71 1.08
CA MET A 147 5.16 13.33 2.13
C MET A 147 3.94 12.62 1.58
N PHE A 148 3.41 13.03 0.43
CA PHE A 148 2.30 12.34 -0.22
C PHE A 148 2.67 10.90 -0.57
N GLN A 149 3.80 10.69 -1.23
CA GLN A 149 4.29 9.36 -1.59
C GLN A 149 4.68 8.51 -0.36
N CYS A 150 5.12 9.15 0.74
CA CYS A 150 5.32 8.48 2.01
C CYS A 150 4.05 7.79 2.51
N MET A 151 2.88 8.42 2.35
CA MET A 151 1.60 7.86 2.79
C MET A 151 1.28 6.54 2.07
N PHE A 152 1.64 6.42 0.80
CA PHE A 152 1.51 5.17 0.05
C PHE A 152 2.48 4.09 0.54
N ALA A 153 3.72 4.48 0.87
CA ALA A 153 4.69 3.58 1.49
C ALA A 153 4.25 3.07 2.87
N LEU A 154 3.46 3.86 3.62
CA LEU A 154 2.90 3.46 4.92
C LEU A 154 1.73 2.49 4.76
N ILE A 155 0.75 2.84 3.93
CA ILE A 155 -0.50 2.08 3.85
C ILE A 155 -0.30 0.72 3.21
N THR A 156 0.59 0.59 2.23
CA THR A 156 0.75 -0.67 1.48
C THR A 156 1.13 -1.85 2.37
N PRO A 157 2.18 -1.81 3.22
CA PRO A 157 2.48 -2.91 4.13
C PRO A 157 1.40 -3.10 5.21
N ALA A 158 0.64 -2.06 5.57
CA ALA A 158 -0.46 -2.18 6.52
C ALA A 158 -1.59 -3.09 6.00
N LEU A 159 -1.81 -3.15 4.68
CA LEU A 159 -2.81 -4.03 4.10
C LEU A 159 -2.47 -5.52 4.26
N ILE A 160 -1.18 -5.88 4.25
CA ILE A 160 -0.74 -7.28 4.40
C ILE A 160 -1.11 -7.84 5.77
N LEU A 161 -1.15 -6.98 6.79
CA LEU A 161 -1.49 -7.34 8.17
C LEU A 161 -2.79 -8.15 8.27
N GLY A 162 -3.79 -7.81 7.44
CA GLY A 162 -5.07 -8.50 7.44
C GLY A 162 -4.98 -10.01 7.22
N ALA A 163 -3.96 -10.49 6.52
CA ALA A 163 -3.83 -11.91 6.18
C ALA A 163 -3.36 -12.80 7.35
N PHE A 164 -2.52 -12.29 8.22
CA PHE A 164 -1.87 -13.04 9.31
C PHE A 164 -2.24 -12.54 10.71
N ALA A 165 -3.20 -11.64 10.79
CA ALA A 165 -3.72 -11.16 12.07
C ALA A 165 -3.98 -12.31 13.05
N GLU A 166 -3.80 -12.03 14.34
CA GLU A 166 -4.03 -12.94 15.48
C GLU A 166 -3.01 -14.08 15.67
N ARG A 167 -1.97 -14.21 14.81
CA ARG A 167 -1.01 -15.32 14.92
C ARG A 167 0.45 -15.00 14.59
N ILE A 168 0.77 -13.73 14.38
CA ILE A 168 2.15 -13.29 14.09
C ILE A 168 2.84 -12.76 15.34
N LYS A 169 4.13 -13.10 15.54
CA LYS A 169 4.98 -12.47 16.56
C LYS A 169 5.30 -11.03 16.15
N PHE A 170 5.21 -10.09 17.07
CA PHE A 170 5.48 -8.67 16.80
C PHE A 170 6.90 -8.44 16.26
N LYS A 171 7.91 -9.12 16.84
CA LYS A 171 9.30 -9.05 16.37
C LYS A 171 9.47 -9.58 14.94
N GLY A 172 8.80 -10.69 14.61
CA GLY A 172 8.79 -11.26 13.25
C GLY A 172 8.10 -10.33 12.26
N TYR A 173 6.97 -9.75 12.66
CA TYR A 173 6.26 -8.75 11.89
C TYR A 173 7.13 -7.53 11.58
N MET A 174 7.76 -6.94 12.60
CA MET A 174 8.63 -5.76 12.45
C MET A 174 9.73 -6.01 11.42
N LEU A 175 10.47 -7.12 11.55
CA LEU A 175 11.54 -7.43 10.63
C LEU A 175 11.03 -7.69 9.20
N PHE A 176 9.92 -8.43 9.07
CA PHE A 176 9.30 -8.70 7.79
C PHE A 176 8.88 -7.42 7.08
N ILE A 177 8.16 -6.52 7.75
CA ILE A 177 7.65 -5.29 7.16
C ILE A 177 8.76 -4.35 6.72
N ILE A 178 9.84 -4.21 7.53
CA ILE A 178 11.00 -3.42 7.16
C ILE A 178 11.63 -3.94 5.86
N LEU A 179 11.93 -5.23 5.81
CA LEU A 179 12.56 -5.85 4.64
C LEU A 179 11.63 -5.83 3.42
N TRP A 180 10.33 -6.10 3.62
CA TRP A 180 9.35 -6.10 2.54
C TRP A 180 9.17 -4.70 1.94
N THR A 181 9.10 -3.66 2.76
CA THR A 181 8.98 -2.30 2.25
C THR A 181 10.20 -1.90 1.41
N VAL A 182 11.40 -2.24 1.86
CA VAL A 182 12.64 -1.94 1.13
C VAL A 182 12.75 -2.76 -0.15
N LEU A 183 12.47 -4.07 -0.11
CA LEU A 183 12.78 -5.00 -1.22
C LEU A 183 11.59 -5.28 -2.14
N ALA A 184 10.37 -4.96 -1.73
CA ALA A 184 9.19 -5.12 -2.57
C ALA A 184 8.53 -3.78 -2.92
N TYR A 185 8.22 -2.94 -1.92
CA TYR A 185 7.47 -1.72 -2.16
C TYR A 185 8.29 -0.66 -2.93
N PHE A 186 9.51 -0.33 -2.45
CA PHE A 186 10.31 0.74 -3.09
C PHE A 186 10.64 0.43 -4.55
N PRO A 187 11.08 -0.79 -4.92
CA PRO A 187 11.27 -1.14 -6.33
C PRO A 187 9.97 -1.09 -7.14
N MET A 188 8.85 -1.60 -6.62
CA MET A 188 7.57 -1.55 -7.33
C MET A 188 7.11 -0.12 -7.60
N ALA A 189 7.25 0.78 -6.62
CA ALA A 189 6.94 2.20 -6.78
C ALA A 189 7.82 2.85 -7.86
N HIS A 190 9.12 2.50 -7.91
CA HIS A 190 10.02 2.95 -8.96
C HIS A 190 9.59 2.45 -10.36
N TRP A 191 9.26 1.16 -10.47
CA TRP A 191 8.88 0.56 -11.76
C TRP A 191 7.67 1.22 -12.38
N VAL A 192 6.69 1.66 -11.57
CA VAL A 192 5.40 2.16 -12.03
C VAL A 192 5.32 3.68 -12.05
N TRP A 193 6.01 4.37 -11.12
CA TRP A 193 5.87 5.82 -10.92
C TRP A 193 7.20 6.59 -10.96
N GLY A 194 8.33 5.90 -10.83
CA GLY A 194 9.65 6.50 -10.71
C GLY A 194 10.51 6.49 -11.98
N GLY A 195 9.92 6.23 -13.13
CA GLY A 195 10.65 6.14 -14.41
C GLY A 195 11.16 4.74 -14.75
N GLY A 196 10.72 3.70 -14.02
CA GLY A 196 11.11 2.33 -14.29
C GLY A 196 10.33 1.70 -15.46
N PHE A 197 10.64 0.44 -15.77
CA PHE A 197 10.24 -0.22 -17.01
C PHE A 197 8.71 -0.41 -17.21
N LEU A 198 7.92 -0.50 -16.13
CA LEU A 198 6.46 -0.60 -16.27
C LEU A 198 5.86 0.74 -16.69
N GLN A 199 6.39 1.85 -16.17
CA GLN A 199 6.01 3.19 -16.61
C GLN A 199 6.42 3.43 -18.07
N GLU A 200 7.63 3.05 -18.45
CA GLU A 200 8.12 3.17 -19.82
C GLU A 200 7.32 2.31 -20.81
N MET A 201 6.79 1.17 -20.37
CA MET A 201 5.89 0.32 -21.16
C MET A 201 4.48 0.94 -21.36
N GLY A 202 4.16 1.99 -20.60
CA GLY A 202 2.85 2.65 -20.65
C GLY A 202 1.81 2.03 -19.73
N ALA A 203 2.21 1.32 -18.69
CA ALA A 203 1.28 0.81 -17.68
C ALA A 203 0.56 1.94 -16.97
N ILE A 204 -0.77 1.88 -16.92
CA ILE A 204 -1.60 2.83 -16.19
C ILE A 204 -1.84 2.30 -14.78
N ASP A 205 -1.32 3.00 -13.80
CA ASP A 205 -1.61 2.78 -12.39
C ASP A 205 -1.70 4.12 -11.69
N PHE A 206 -2.87 4.74 -11.74
CA PHE A 206 -3.04 6.13 -11.31
C PHE A 206 -2.73 6.35 -9.85
N ALA A 207 -3.19 5.43 -8.98
CA ALA A 207 -3.03 5.59 -7.55
C ALA A 207 -2.60 4.29 -6.80
N GLY A 208 -2.23 3.20 -7.49
CA GLY A 208 -1.63 2.04 -6.83
C GLY A 208 -2.40 0.72 -6.93
N GLY A 209 -3.05 0.46 -8.06
CA GLY A 209 -3.63 -0.86 -8.32
C GLY A 209 -2.58 -1.97 -8.26
N THR A 210 -1.45 -1.76 -8.93
CA THR A 210 -0.30 -2.66 -8.92
C THR A 210 0.62 -2.41 -7.73
N VAL A 211 1.04 -1.14 -7.53
CA VAL A 211 2.03 -0.77 -6.51
C VAL A 211 1.55 -1.06 -5.10
N VAL A 212 0.27 -0.82 -4.82
CA VAL A 212 -0.33 -0.96 -3.49
C VAL A 212 -1.12 -2.26 -3.39
N HIS A 213 -2.20 -2.39 -4.17
CA HIS A 213 -3.20 -3.42 -3.90
C HIS A 213 -2.80 -4.81 -4.36
N ILE A 214 -2.27 -4.99 -5.58
CA ILE A 214 -1.76 -6.29 -6.03
C ILE A 214 -0.55 -6.69 -5.19
N ASN A 215 0.39 -5.77 -5.00
CA ASN A 215 1.61 -6.02 -4.23
C ASN A 215 1.30 -6.47 -2.80
N ALA A 216 0.47 -5.72 -2.06
CA ALA A 216 0.06 -6.11 -0.71
C ALA A 216 -0.82 -7.37 -0.69
N GLY A 217 -1.80 -7.47 -1.59
CA GLY A 217 -2.77 -8.56 -1.58
C GLY A 217 -2.16 -9.92 -1.94
N ILE A 218 -1.25 -9.97 -2.90
CA ILE A 218 -0.50 -11.20 -3.21
C ILE A 218 0.46 -11.57 -2.07
N SER A 219 1.14 -10.58 -1.50
CA SER A 219 1.96 -10.80 -0.31
C SER A 219 1.13 -11.34 0.86
N ALA A 220 -0.09 -10.83 1.04
CA ALA A 220 -1.05 -11.32 2.02
C ALA A 220 -1.37 -12.81 1.81
N LEU A 221 -1.65 -13.22 0.57
CA LEU A 221 -1.92 -14.63 0.24
C LEU A 221 -0.71 -15.52 0.59
N VAL A 222 0.49 -15.13 0.15
CA VAL A 222 1.72 -15.90 0.42
C VAL A 222 1.97 -16.01 1.92
N MET A 223 1.82 -14.92 2.66
CA MET A 223 1.93 -14.91 4.12
C MET A 223 0.89 -15.81 4.78
N ALA A 224 -0.37 -15.75 4.37
CA ALA A 224 -1.44 -16.59 4.92
C ALA A 224 -1.17 -18.09 4.72
N LEU A 225 -0.66 -18.45 3.54
CA LEU A 225 -0.32 -19.85 3.21
C LEU A 225 0.88 -20.36 4.02
N LEU A 226 1.92 -19.55 4.17
CA LEU A 226 3.17 -19.95 4.83
C LEU A 226 3.06 -19.96 6.37
N ILE A 227 2.40 -18.98 6.96
CA ILE A 227 2.22 -18.92 8.42
C ILE A 227 1.26 -20.00 8.93
N GLY A 228 0.40 -20.49 8.04
CA GLY A 228 -0.59 -21.52 8.35
C GLY A 228 -1.87 -20.98 8.99
N LYS A 229 -2.81 -21.88 9.28
CA LYS A 229 -4.15 -21.56 9.77
C LYS A 229 -4.14 -21.25 11.27
N ARG A 230 -5.05 -20.36 11.70
CA ARG A 230 -5.36 -20.16 13.13
C ARG A 230 -5.89 -21.44 13.75
N GLU A 231 -5.67 -21.65 15.03
CA GLU A 231 -6.11 -22.87 15.73
C GLU A 231 -7.64 -23.02 15.70
N ASP A 232 -8.39 -21.94 15.94
CA ASP A 232 -9.84 -21.96 15.84
C ASP A 232 -10.34 -22.22 14.41
N TYR A 233 -9.65 -21.70 13.40
CA TYR A 233 -9.97 -22.00 11.99
C TYR A 233 -9.74 -23.48 11.65
N LYS A 234 -8.68 -24.11 12.18
CA LYS A 234 -8.43 -25.56 12.04
C LYS A 234 -9.52 -26.38 12.71
N ALA A 235 -9.96 -25.94 13.89
CA ALA A 235 -11.01 -26.61 14.67
C ALA A 235 -12.42 -26.42 14.09
N GLY A 236 -12.58 -25.51 13.11
CA GLY A 236 -13.89 -25.17 12.55
C GLY A 236 -14.75 -24.29 13.47
N HIS A 237 -14.14 -23.67 14.46
CA HIS A 237 -14.83 -22.72 15.34
C HIS A 237 -15.14 -21.42 14.58
N PRO A 238 -16.32 -20.80 14.78
CA PRO A 238 -16.63 -19.52 14.17
C PRO A 238 -15.71 -18.43 14.73
N ILE A 239 -15.11 -17.64 13.82
CA ILE A 239 -14.30 -16.48 14.15
C ILE A 239 -15.11 -15.25 13.74
N THR A 240 -15.66 -14.55 14.72
CA THR A 240 -16.53 -13.40 14.49
C THR A 240 -15.82 -12.08 14.82
N PRO A 241 -16.05 -11.01 14.05
CA PRO A 241 -15.62 -9.67 14.40
C PRO A 241 -16.09 -9.27 15.79
N HIS A 242 -15.22 -8.69 16.62
CA HIS A 242 -15.62 -8.30 17.96
C HIS A 242 -16.38 -6.95 17.98
N ASN A 243 -16.13 -6.07 17.02
CA ASN A 243 -16.73 -4.72 17.03
C ASN A 243 -17.04 -4.22 15.61
N ILE A 244 -18.25 -4.51 15.15
CA ILE A 244 -18.70 -4.09 13.80
C ILE A 244 -18.82 -2.57 13.69
N THR A 245 -19.05 -1.84 14.78
CA THR A 245 -19.07 -0.37 14.77
C THR A 245 -17.68 0.18 14.43
N PHE A 246 -16.60 -0.43 14.96
CA PHE A 246 -15.22 -0.08 14.56
C PHE A 246 -14.95 -0.39 13.09
N VAL A 247 -15.46 -1.50 12.57
CA VAL A 247 -15.35 -1.84 11.14
C VAL A 247 -16.00 -0.75 10.29
N PHE A 248 -17.20 -0.31 10.66
CA PHE A 248 -17.91 0.76 9.96
C PHE A 248 -17.18 2.11 10.04
N LEU A 249 -16.72 2.51 11.21
CA LEU A 249 -15.93 3.73 11.38
C LEU A 249 -14.62 3.68 10.58
N GLY A 250 -13.90 2.55 10.65
CA GLY A 250 -12.70 2.34 9.85
C GLY A 250 -12.96 2.45 8.35
N THR A 251 -14.03 1.82 7.86
CA THR A 251 -14.47 1.95 6.46
C THR A 251 -14.78 3.40 6.08
N SER A 252 -15.41 4.16 6.99
CA SER A 252 -15.74 5.56 6.75
C SER A 252 -14.49 6.42 6.61
N PHE A 253 -13.48 6.21 7.46
CA PHE A 253 -12.18 6.87 7.34
C PHE A 253 -11.41 6.44 6.09
N LEU A 254 -11.48 5.16 5.72
CA LEU A 254 -10.90 4.67 4.47
C LEU A 254 -11.55 5.35 3.25
N TRP A 255 -12.88 5.43 3.20
CA TRP A 255 -13.59 6.07 2.09
C TRP A 255 -13.27 7.56 1.99
N LEU A 256 -13.34 8.28 3.10
CA LEU A 256 -13.01 9.71 3.14
C LEU A 256 -11.55 9.96 2.71
N GLY A 257 -10.62 9.20 3.26
CA GLY A 257 -9.21 9.34 2.94
C GLY A 257 -8.87 8.95 1.50
N TRP A 258 -9.69 8.07 0.89
CA TRP A 258 -9.49 7.65 -0.50
C TRP A 258 -9.74 8.77 -1.52
N PHE A 259 -10.44 9.80 -1.16
CA PHE A 259 -10.50 11.01 -1.97
C PHE A 259 -9.12 11.68 -2.09
N GLY A 260 -8.38 11.75 -0.98
CA GLY A 260 -6.98 12.17 -1.01
C GLY A 260 -6.07 11.19 -1.75
N PHE A 261 -6.31 9.89 -1.55
CA PHE A 261 -5.53 8.83 -2.18
C PHE A 261 -5.63 8.86 -3.71
N ASN A 262 -6.84 8.84 -4.27
CA ASN A 262 -7.06 8.83 -5.71
C ASN A 262 -6.97 10.23 -6.32
N ALA A 263 -7.74 11.21 -5.86
CA ALA A 263 -7.73 12.54 -6.47
C ALA A 263 -6.41 13.28 -6.20
N GLY A 264 -5.74 13.02 -5.07
CA GLY A 264 -4.39 13.52 -4.81
C GLY A 264 -3.33 12.96 -5.77
N SER A 265 -3.53 11.76 -6.31
CA SER A 265 -2.59 11.16 -7.29
C SER A 265 -2.54 11.91 -8.63
N GLY A 266 -3.48 12.82 -8.89
CA GLY A 266 -3.38 13.78 -9.98
C GLY A 266 -2.29 14.85 -9.78
N LEU A 267 -1.78 15.03 -8.56
CA LEU A 267 -0.75 15.99 -8.15
C LEU A 267 -1.11 17.46 -8.43
N ALA A 268 -2.36 17.73 -8.79
CA ALA A 268 -2.89 19.05 -9.10
C ALA A 268 -4.37 19.15 -8.69
N ALA A 269 -4.87 20.37 -8.48
CA ALA A 269 -6.27 20.67 -8.23
C ALA A 269 -6.96 21.01 -9.56
N ASP A 270 -7.14 20.00 -10.42
CA ASP A 270 -7.61 20.16 -11.79
C ASP A 270 -8.79 19.24 -12.15
N GLY A 271 -9.11 19.17 -13.44
CA GLY A 271 -10.20 18.31 -13.96
C GLY A 271 -9.94 16.82 -13.78
N ILE A 272 -8.68 16.36 -13.80
CA ILE A 272 -8.32 14.96 -13.55
C ILE A 272 -8.57 14.62 -12.08
N ALA A 273 -8.15 15.48 -11.16
CA ALA A 273 -8.43 15.30 -9.73
C ALA A 273 -9.94 15.31 -9.44
N ALA A 274 -10.71 16.21 -10.07
CA ALA A 274 -12.17 16.26 -9.95
C ALA A 274 -12.84 14.99 -10.48
N ASN A 275 -12.40 14.46 -11.64
CA ASN A 275 -12.86 13.19 -12.17
C ASN A 275 -12.53 12.04 -11.20
N ALA A 276 -11.28 11.94 -10.76
CA ALA A 276 -10.83 10.88 -9.84
C ALA A 276 -11.63 10.90 -8.53
N PHE A 277 -11.96 12.08 -7.99
CA PHE A 277 -12.83 12.24 -6.83
C PHE A 277 -14.22 11.64 -7.09
N MET A 278 -14.84 12.00 -8.23
CA MET A 278 -16.20 11.58 -8.59
C MET A 278 -16.27 10.08 -8.86
N VAL A 279 -15.37 9.54 -9.69
CA VAL A 279 -15.38 8.11 -10.07
C VAL A 279 -15.05 7.21 -8.88
N THR A 280 -14.19 7.67 -7.95
CA THR A 280 -13.92 6.98 -6.68
C THR A 280 -15.19 6.80 -5.87
N HIS A 281 -15.96 7.88 -5.69
CA HIS A 281 -17.22 7.81 -4.94
C HIS A 281 -18.24 6.89 -5.61
N VAL A 282 -18.43 7.04 -6.92
CA VAL A 282 -19.43 6.28 -7.69
C VAL A 282 -19.10 4.78 -7.69
N ALA A 283 -17.86 4.39 -7.96
CA ALA A 283 -17.47 2.99 -7.94
C ALA A 283 -17.65 2.36 -6.55
N THR A 284 -17.27 3.10 -5.50
CA THR A 284 -17.40 2.66 -4.10
C THR A 284 -18.85 2.46 -3.68
N ALA A 285 -19.70 3.46 -3.94
CA ALA A 285 -21.13 3.40 -3.61
C ALA A 285 -21.83 2.25 -4.38
N THR A 286 -21.51 2.09 -5.66
CA THR A 286 -22.02 1.00 -6.49
C THR A 286 -21.59 -0.35 -5.92
N ALA A 287 -20.30 -0.50 -5.59
CA ALA A 287 -19.77 -1.77 -5.06
C ALA A 287 -20.39 -2.15 -3.70
N ALA A 288 -20.60 -1.19 -2.81
CA ALA A 288 -21.30 -1.40 -1.54
C ALA A 288 -22.71 -1.92 -1.76
N VAL A 289 -23.47 -1.29 -2.67
CA VAL A 289 -24.85 -1.70 -3.02
C VAL A 289 -24.87 -3.11 -3.63
N VAL A 290 -23.94 -3.39 -4.56
CA VAL A 290 -23.84 -4.72 -5.19
C VAL A 290 -23.51 -5.80 -4.17
N TRP A 291 -22.56 -5.55 -3.25
CA TRP A 291 -22.22 -6.51 -2.19
C TRP A 291 -23.41 -6.78 -1.26
N MET A 292 -24.10 -5.72 -0.82
CA MET A 292 -25.32 -5.87 -0.01
C MET A 292 -26.41 -6.69 -0.74
N ALA A 293 -26.59 -6.46 -2.04
CA ALA A 293 -27.53 -7.23 -2.85
C ALA A 293 -27.14 -8.73 -2.92
N ILE A 294 -25.85 -9.03 -3.10
CA ILE A 294 -25.33 -10.39 -3.11
C ILE A 294 -25.54 -11.04 -1.73
N ASP A 295 -25.19 -10.36 -0.65
CA ASP A 295 -25.44 -10.85 0.72
C ASP A 295 -26.92 -11.19 0.93
N TRP A 296 -27.82 -10.33 0.44
CA TRP A 296 -29.26 -10.55 0.57
C TRP A 296 -29.72 -11.80 -0.20
N LEU A 297 -29.15 -12.01 -1.39
CA LEU A 297 -29.49 -13.19 -2.21
C LEU A 297 -28.96 -14.49 -1.58
N PHE A 298 -27.71 -14.49 -1.10
CA PHE A 298 -27.06 -15.70 -0.59
C PHE A 298 -27.35 -15.94 0.90
N ASN A 299 -27.24 -14.91 1.73
CA ASN A 299 -27.34 -14.99 3.19
C ASN A 299 -28.72 -14.60 3.73
N LYS A 300 -29.66 -14.21 2.82
CA LYS A 300 -31.03 -13.77 3.13
C LYS A 300 -31.11 -12.48 3.96
N LYS A 301 -29.99 -11.85 4.27
CA LYS A 301 -29.87 -10.59 5.02
C LYS A 301 -28.65 -9.82 4.54
N PRO A 302 -28.77 -8.51 4.28
CA PRO A 302 -27.59 -7.68 4.06
C PRO A 302 -26.84 -7.52 5.39
N THR A 303 -25.51 -7.54 5.33
CA THR A 303 -24.65 -7.38 6.51
C THR A 303 -23.87 -6.07 6.48
N THR A 304 -23.65 -5.45 7.64
CA THR A 304 -22.81 -4.24 7.74
C THR A 304 -21.38 -4.55 7.32
N VAL A 305 -20.82 -5.70 7.73
CA VAL A 305 -19.48 -6.11 7.33
C VAL A 305 -19.40 -6.29 5.82
N GLY A 306 -20.41 -6.94 5.20
CA GLY A 306 -20.47 -7.10 3.75
C GLY A 306 -20.53 -5.76 3.01
N ALA A 307 -21.36 -4.81 3.48
CA ALA A 307 -21.42 -3.46 2.91
C ALA A 307 -20.08 -2.74 3.00
N CYS A 308 -19.40 -2.82 4.15
CA CYS A 308 -18.05 -2.26 4.36
C CYS A 308 -17.01 -2.92 3.44
N THR A 309 -17.03 -4.25 3.34
CA THR A 309 -16.11 -4.99 2.45
C THR A 309 -16.35 -4.66 0.98
N GLY A 310 -17.62 -4.55 0.57
CA GLY A 310 -17.99 -4.12 -0.78
C GLY A 310 -17.52 -2.71 -1.10
N ALA A 311 -17.67 -1.77 -0.16
CA ALA A 311 -17.14 -0.42 -0.32
C ALA A 311 -15.62 -0.43 -0.52
N VAL A 312 -14.87 -1.17 0.31
CA VAL A 312 -13.40 -1.29 0.17
C VAL A 312 -13.03 -1.95 -1.16
N ALA A 313 -13.75 -2.99 -1.61
CA ALA A 313 -13.50 -3.61 -2.91
C ALA A 313 -13.67 -2.61 -4.08
N GLY A 314 -14.69 -1.74 -4.01
CA GLY A 314 -14.89 -0.66 -4.99
C GLY A 314 -13.77 0.37 -4.98
N LEU A 315 -13.33 0.79 -3.78
CA LEU A 315 -12.21 1.71 -3.59
C LEU A 315 -10.91 1.14 -4.19
N VAL A 316 -10.62 -0.12 -3.92
CA VAL A 316 -9.45 -0.83 -4.44
C VAL A 316 -9.46 -0.87 -5.97
N ALA A 317 -10.58 -1.29 -6.56
CA ALA A 317 -10.64 -1.54 -7.99
C ALA A 317 -10.63 -0.27 -8.84
N ILE A 318 -11.20 0.84 -8.34
CA ILE A 318 -11.18 2.11 -9.06
C ILE A 318 -9.79 2.78 -9.01
N THR A 319 -8.96 2.43 -8.04
CA THR A 319 -7.67 3.06 -7.76
C THR A 319 -6.75 3.16 -8.98
N PRO A 320 -6.49 2.10 -9.77
CA PRO A 320 -5.64 2.22 -10.96
C PRO A 320 -6.29 3.03 -12.10
N ALA A 321 -7.62 3.09 -12.15
CA ALA A 321 -8.40 3.68 -13.24
C ALA A 321 -8.84 5.13 -12.97
N ALA A 322 -8.75 5.64 -11.74
CA ALA A 322 -9.44 6.85 -11.30
C ALA A 322 -9.09 8.10 -12.13
N GLY A 323 -7.87 8.21 -12.65
CA GLY A 323 -7.41 9.32 -13.49
C GLY A 323 -7.70 9.16 -14.98
N SER A 324 -8.24 8.00 -15.41
CA SER A 324 -8.38 7.70 -16.85
C SER A 324 -9.74 7.14 -17.25
N THR A 325 -10.63 6.80 -16.31
CA THR A 325 -11.93 6.21 -16.62
C THR A 325 -13.08 7.21 -16.48
N SER A 326 -14.11 7.02 -17.30
CA SER A 326 -15.36 7.79 -17.22
C SER A 326 -16.27 7.28 -16.10
N LEU A 327 -17.37 8.03 -15.82
CA LEU A 327 -18.41 7.59 -14.88
C LEU A 327 -19.01 6.23 -15.23
N LEU A 328 -19.22 5.96 -16.53
CA LEU A 328 -19.73 4.65 -16.97
C LEU A 328 -18.74 3.53 -16.63
N GLY A 329 -17.43 3.75 -16.89
CA GLY A 329 -16.40 2.79 -16.49
C GLY A 329 -16.37 2.58 -14.96
N ALA A 330 -16.54 3.66 -14.17
CA ALA A 330 -16.62 3.55 -12.72
C ALA A 330 -17.81 2.71 -12.25
N PHE A 331 -18.98 2.85 -12.83
CA PHE A 331 -20.15 1.98 -12.57
C PHE A 331 -19.82 0.51 -12.90
N CYS A 332 -19.25 0.26 -14.07
CA CYS A 332 -18.89 -1.10 -14.48
C CYS A 332 -17.86 -1.74 -13.51
N ILE A 333 -16.82 -0.99 -13.13
CA ILE A 333 -15.82 -1.43 -12.15
C ILE A 333 -16.49 -1.71 -10.80
N GLY A 334 -17.38 -0.82 -10.34
CA GLY A 334 -18.14 -0.95 -9.11
C GLY A 334 -19.16 -2.09 -9.10
N ILE A 335 -19.57 -2.61 -10.25
CA ILE A 335 -20.43 -3.80 -10.37
C ILE A 335 -19.59 -5.08 -10.43
N ILE A 336 -18.60 -5.13 -11.30
CA ILE A 336 -17.84 -6.34 -11.62
C ILE A 336 -16.99 -6.77 -10.40
N THR A 337 -16.27 -5.83 -9.79
CA THR A 337 -15.29 -6.17 -8.76
C THR A 337 -15.89 -6.79 -7.50
N PRO A 338 -16.95 -6.23 -6.89
CA PRO A 338 -17.52 -6.85 -5.70
C PRO A 338 -18.07 -8.25 -5.95
N ILE A 339 -18.57 -8.55 -7.15
CA ILE A 339 -19.01 -9.92 -7.52
C ILE A 339 -17.81 -10.88 -7.49
N VAL A 340 -16.68 -10.49 -8.10
CA VAL A 340 -15.47 -11.33 -8.13
C VAL A 340 -14.86 -11.47 -6.73
N CYS A 341 -14.73 -10.38 -5.98
CA CYS A 341 -14.21 -10.41 -4.61
C CYS A 341 -15.09 -11.24 -3.68
N PHE A 342 -16.42 -11.10 -3.77
CA PHE A 342 -17.37 -11.91 -2.99
C PHE A 342 -17.18 -13.40 -3.29
N PHE A 343 -17.10 -13.78 -4.57
CA PHE A 343 -16.85 -15.16 -4.96
C PHE A 343 -15.54 -15.70 -4.38
N MET A 344 -14.48 -14.89 -4.41
CA MET A 344 -13.18 -15.29 -3.82
C MET A 344 -13.26 -15.50 -2.32
N VAL A 345 -13.92 -14.61 -1.59
CA VAL A 345 -14.06 -14.67 -0.14
C VAL A 345 -15.04 -15.76 0.30
N ALA A 346 -16.22 -15.83 -0.32
CA ALA A 346 -17.30 -16.70 0.12
C ALA A 346 -17.24 -18.13 -0.44
N VAL A 347 -16.57 -18.33 -1.59
CA VAL A 347 -16.54 -19.64 -2.26
C VAL A 347 -15.12 -20.20 -2.35
N VAL A 348 -14.18 -19.43 -2.89
CA VAL A 348 -12.82 -19.93 -3.15
C VAL A 348 -12.04 -20.14 -1.85
N LYS A 349 -12.03 -19.15 -0.95
CA LYS A 349 -11.33 -19.25 0.33
C LYS A 349 -11.78 -20.46 1.16
N PRO A 350 -13.09 -20.72 1.39
CA PRO A 350 -13.53 -21.92 2.10
C PRO A 350 -13.21 -23.23 1.37
N LYS A 351 -13.33 -23.25 0.03
CA LYS A 351 -13.04 -24.44 -0.78
C LYS A 351 -11.57 -24.86 -0.68
N PHE A 352 -10.63 -23.90 -0.77
CA PHE A 352 -9.21 -24.18 -0.65
C PHE A 352 -8.68 -24.14 0.78
N LYS A 353 -9.53 -23.75 1.72
CA LYS A 353 -9.27 -23.78 3.17
C LYS A 353 -7.99 -23.03 3.56
N TYR A 354 -7.64 -21.91 2.89
CA TYR A 354 -6.57 -21.02 3.35
C TYR A 354 -7.14 -19.97 4.33
N ASP A 355 -6.34 -19.61 5.33
CA ASP A 355 -6.76 -18.68 6.38
C ASP A 355 -6.17 -17.28 6.14
N ASP A 356 -6.75 -16.57 5.18
CA ASP A 356 -6.61 -15.13 5.03
C ASP A 356 -7.54 -14.46 6.05
N ALA A 357 -6.97 -14.02 7.18
CA ALA A 357 -7.76 -13.75 8.39
C ALA A 357 -8.84 -12.69 8.20
N LEU A 358 -8.53 -11.61 7.49
CA LEU A 358 -9.40 -10.44 7.27
C LEU A 358 -9.66 -10.18 5.78
N ASP A 359 -9.57 -11.20 4.94
CA ASP A 359 -9.83 -11.17 3.51
C ASP A 359 -8.95 -10.20 2.70
N ALA A 360 -7.72 -9.94 3.17
CA ALA A 360 -6.80 -9.02 2.53
C ALA A 360 -6.47 -9.40 1.08
N PHE A 361 -6.21 -10.68 0.79
CA PHE A 361 -6.03 -11.15 -0.58
C PHE A 361 -7.32 -11.05 -1.38
N GLY A 362 -8.43 -11.51 -0.81
CA GLY A 362 -9.74 -11.55 -1.48
C GLY A 362 -10.22 -10.16 -1.94
N VAL A 363 -9.87 -9.11 -1.19
CA VAL A 363 -10.28 -7.74 -1.46
C VAL A 363 -9.17 -6.95 -2.17
N HIS A 364 -7.95 -6.88 -1.61
CA HIS A 364 -6.88 -6.08 -2.21
C HIS A 364 -6.19 -6.79 -3.37
N GLY A 365 -5.84 -8.07 -3.24
CA GLY A 365 -5.18 -8.82 -4.32
C GLY A 365 -6.09 -8.98 -5.54
N ILE A 366 -7.27 -9.53 -5.32
CA ILE A 366 -8.25 -9.77 -6.40
C ILE A 366 -8.83 -8.45 -6.90
N GLY A 367 -9.22 -7.54 -6.01
CA GLY A 367 -9.74 -6.23 -6.40
C GLY A 367 -8.72 -5.42 -7.20
N GLY A 368 -7.43 -5.44 -6.81
CA GLY A 368 -6.35 -4.81 -7.54
C GLY A 368 -6.13 -5.41 -8.94
N ILE A 369 -6.12 -6.76 -9.05
CA ILE A 369 -6.01 -7.46 -10.34
C ILE A 369 -7.18 -7.08 -11.27
N VAL A 370 -8.41 -7.18 -10.77
CA VAL A 370 -9.61 -6.83 -11.55
C VAL A 370 -9.57 -5.36 -11.94
N GLY A 371 -9.24 -4.45 -11.01
CA GLY A 371 -9.14 -3.02 -11.26
C GLY A 371 -8.10 -2.69 -12.32
N SER A 372 -6.89 -3.26 -12.23
CA SER A 372 -5.81 -3.03 -13.21
C SER A 372 -6.17 -3.53 -14.61
N ILE A 373 -6.83 -4.69 -14.72
CA ILE A 373 -7.31 -5.21 -16.01
C ILE A 373 -8.42 -4.31 -16.55
N LEU A 374 -9.39 -3.93 -15.71
CA LEU A 374 -10.49 -3.05 -16.13
C LEU A 374 -10.02 -1.62 -16.47
N THR A 375 -8.89 -1.16 -15.93
CA THR A 375 -8.23 0.07 -16.39
C THR A 375 -7.85 -0.04 -17.87
N GLY A 376 -7.27 -1.17 -18.30
CA GLY A 376 -6.97 -1.44 -19.71
C GLY A 376 -8.20 -1.58 -20.60
N VAL A 377 -9.39 -1.79 -20.03
CA VAL A 377 -10.65 -1.82 -20.76
C VAL A 377 -11.30 -0.43 -20.84
N PHE A 378 -11.34 0.32 -19.75
CA PHE A 378 -12.17 1.54 -19.58
C PHE A 378 -11.39 2.85 -19.61
N ALA A 379 -10.05 2.85 -19.76
CA ALA A 379 -9.30 4.08 -19.96
C ALA A 379 -9.81 4.83 -21.20
N THR A 380 -9.90 6.18 -21.12
CA THR A 380 -10.47 6.97 -22.22
C THR A 380 -9.86 8.37 -22.29
N ARG A 381 -9.57 8.82 -23.51
CA ARG A 381 -9.15 10.18 -23.82
C ARG A 381 -10.21 11.24 -23.51
N PHE A 382 -11.46 10.85 -23.35
CA PHE A 382 -12.49 11.76 -22.83
C PHE A 382 -12.10 12.35 -21.46
N VAL A 383 -11.35 11.59 -20.66
CA VAL A 383 -10.86 12.03 -19.35
C VAL A 383 -9.44 12.59 -19.44
N THR A 384 -8.54 11.91 -20.14
CA THR A 384 -7.10 12.22 -20.14
C THR A 384 -6.68 13.22 -21.21
N GLY A 385 -7.56 13.56 -22.16
CA GLY A 385 -7.24 14.39 -23.32
C GLY A 385 -6.53 13.62 -24.45
N ASP A 386 -6.22 14.34 -25.55
CA ASP A 386 -5.73 13.74 -26.80
C ASP A 386 -4.39 12.99 -26.70
N GLY A 387 -3.57 13.30 -25.70
CA GLY A 387 -2.30 12.61 -25.43
C GLY A 387 -2.42 11.38 -24.53
N GLY A 388 -3.59 11.10 -24.00
CA GLY A 388 -3.82 10.01 -23.05
C GLY A 388 -4.03 8.66 -23.72
N ALA A 389 -3.96 7.60 -22.93
CA ALA A 389 -4.23 6.25 -23.37
C ALA A 389 -5.74 5.97 -23.51
N GLU A 390 -6.09 5.06 -24.41
CA GLU A 390 -7.44 4.49 -24.53
C GLU A 390 -7.40 3.00 -24.22
N GLY A 391 -8.49 2.49 -23.70
CA GLY A 391 -8.66 1.07 -23.40
C GLY A 391 -9.34 0.30 -24.52
N ALA A 392 -9.43 -1.02 -24.34
CA ALA A 392 -9.98 -1.95 -25.32
C ALA A 392 -11.44 -1.62 -25.71
N LEU A 393 -12.25 -1.05 -24.82
CA LEU A 393 -13.63 -0.63 -25.13
C LEU A 393 -13.67 0.46 -26.20
N TYR A 394 -12.62 1.26 -26.29
CA TYR A 394 -12.49 2.37 -27.23
C TYR A 394 -11.56 2.03 -28.42
N GLY A 395 -11.17 0.76 -28.56
CA GLY A 395 -10.43 0.24 -29.71
C GLY A 395 -8.94 0.00 -29.49
N ASP A 396 -8.35 0.41 -28.36
CA ASP A 396 -6.94 0.15 -28.07
C ASP A 396 -6.73 -1.11 -27.23
N TRP A 397 -6.59 -2.25 -27.90
CA TRP A 397 -6.28 -3.54 -27.28
C TRP A 397 -4.83 -3.63 -26.78
N HIS A 398 -3.92 -2.76 -27.26
CA HIS A 398 -2.56 -2.72 -26.80
C HIS A 398 -2.51 -2.32 -25.32
N GLN A 399 -3.29 -1.30 -24.91
CA GLN A 399 -3.35 -0.88 -23.51
C GLN A 399 -3.81 -2.00 -22.57
N LEU A 400 -4.80 -2.80 -22.99
CA LEU A 400 -5.18 -3.99 -22.22
C LEU A 400 -4.04 -4.99 -22.10
N GLY A 401 -3.27 -5.20 -23.17
CA GLY A 401 -2.07 -6.05 -23.15
C GLY A 401 -1.02 -5.55 -22.15
N VAL A 402 -0.76 -4.26 -22.14
CA VAL A 402 0.17 -3.61 -21.17
C VAL A 402 -0.30 -3.85 -19.73
N GLN A 403 -1.59 -3.65 -19.45
CA GLN A 403 -2.15 -3.86 -18.10
C GLN A 403 -2.06 -5.33 -17.65
N LEU A 404 -2.27 -6.28 -18.57
CA LEU A 404 -2.10 -7.71 -18.25
C LEU A 404 -0.65 -8.05 -17.90
N VAL A 405 0.33 -7.51 -18.63
CA VAL A 405 1.75 -7.70 -18.34
C VAL A 405 2.11 -7.06 -17.00
N ALA A 406 1.73 -5.81 -16.76
CA ALA A 406 2.00 -5.12 -15.51
C ALA A 406 1.39 -5.85 -14.30
N THR A 407 0.16 -6.33 -14.44
CA THR A 407 -0.51 -7.16 -13.43
C THR A 407 0.27 -8.45 -13.15
N LEU A 408 0.66 -9.20 -14.20
CA LEU A 408 1.41 -10.45 -14.05
C LEU A 408 2.78 -10.23 -13.39
N VAL A 409 3.52 -9.22 -13.82
CA VAL A 409 4.81 -8.85 -13.23
C VAL A 409 4.64 -8.56 -11.74
N SER A 410 3.64 -7.75 -11.37
CA SER A 410 3.36 -7.40 -9.98
C SER A 410 3.00 -8.63 -9.13
N VAL A 411 2.17 -9.53 -9.65
CA VAL A 411 1.80 -10.80 -8.99
C VAL A 411 3.02 -11.67 -8.74
N VAL A 412 3.81 -11.93 -9.78
CA VAL A 412 4.98 -12.80 -9.68
C VAL A 412 6.03 -12.22 -8.75
N PHE A 413 6.36 -10.95 -8.90
CA PHE A 413 7.35 -10.27 -8.07
C PHE A 413 6.96 -10.28 -6.59
N SER A 414 5.73 -9.84 -6.28
CA SER A 414 5.23 -9.80 -4.89
C SER A 414 5.22 -11.18 -4.25
N ALA A 415 4.82 -12.21 -5.00
CA ALA A 415 4.81 -13.59 -4.50
C ALA A 415 6.21 -14.10 -4.19
N VAL A 416 7.16 -13.91 -5.11
CA VAL A 416 8.54 -14.40 -4.97
C VAL A 416 9.27 -13.69 -3.83
N VAL A 417 9.22 -12.35 -3.80
CA VAL A 417 9.90 -11.58 -2.75
C VAL A 417 9.31 -11.91 -1.38
N THR A 418 8.00 -11.97 -1.26
CA THR A 418 7.34 -12.31 0.02
C THR A 418 7.69 -13.72 0.48
N PHE A 419 7.72 -14.70 -0.43
CA PHE A 419 8.12 -16.07 -0.10
C PHE A 419 9.54 -16.13 0.46
N ILE A 420 10.48 -15.47 -0.21
CA ILE A 420 11.88 -15.42 0.23
C ILE A 420 12.00 -14.75 1.61
N LEU A 421 11.37 -13.57 1.76
CA LEU A 421 11.43 -12.81 3.01
C LEU A 421 10.78 -13.54 4.17
N TYR A 422 9.64 -14.20 3.94
CA TYR A 422 9.05 -15.06 4.96
C TYR A 422 10.04 -16.11 5.46
N LYS A 423 10.68 -16.86 4.55
CA LYS A 423 11.65 -17.91 4.91
C LYS A 423 12.86 -17.36 5.66
N VAL A 424 13.37 -16.20 5.25
CA VAL A 424 14.49 -15.52 5.92
C VAL A 424 14.10 -15.11 7.34
N VAL A 425 12.99 -14.40 7.49
CA VAL A 425 12.55 -13.88 8.79
C VAL A 425 12.15 -15.01 9.74
N ASP A 426 11.46 -16.04 9.23
CA ASP A 426 11.08 -17.19 10.04
C ASP A 426 12.30 -17.93 10.59
N ARG A 427 13.36 -18.06 9.78
CA ARG A 427 14.63 -18.67 10.21
C ARG A 427 15.40 -17.81 11.23
N LEU A 428 15.32 -16.47 11.13
CA LEU A 428 16.08 -15.56 11.99
C LEU A 428 15.44 -15.36 13.37
N VAL A 429 14.11 -15.17 13.40
CA VAL A 429 13.40 -14.76 14.63
C VAL A 429 12.12 -15.56 14.90
N GLY A 430 11.72 -16.40 13.97
CA GLY A 430 10.40 -17.03 13.98
C GLY A 430 9.26 -16.04 13.72
N ILE A 431 8.29 -16.44 12.90
CA ILE A 431 7.19 -15.52 12.52
C ILE A 431 5.93 -15.82 13.32
N ARG A 432 5.58 -17.08 13.54
CA ARG A 432 4.33 -17.47 14.20
C ARG A 432 4.48 -17.52 15.71
N VAL A 433 3.46 -17.04 16.43
CA VAL A 433 3.35 -17.19 17.88
C VAL A 433 3.10 -18.66 18.27
N ASP A 434 3.40 -19.00 19.52
CA ASP A 434 3.07 -20.30 20.06
C ASP A 434 1.55 -20.46 20.23
N LYS A 435 1.07 -21.70 20.16
CA LYS A 435 -0.36 -22.02 20.26
C LYS A 435 -1.03 -21.39 21.48
N ARG A 436 -0.39 -21.43 22.63
CA ARG A 436 -0.89 -20.83 23.87
C ARG A 436 -1.11 -19.33 23.71
N VAL A 437 -0.16 -18.61 23.13
CA VAL A 437 -0.24 -17.15 22.89
C VAL A 437 -1.40 -16.82 21.95
N GLU A 438 -1.60 -17.62 20.90
CA GLU A 438 -2.75 -17.47 19.97
C GLU A 438 -4.09 -17.70 20.67
N GLU A 439 -4.15 -18.70 21.58
CA GLU A 439 -5.36 -19.02 22.34
C GLU A 439 -5.70 -17.96 23.41
N GLU A 440 -4.71 -17.43 24.11
CA GLU A 440 -4.91 -16.44 25.17
C GLU A 440 -5.01 -15.00 24.67
N GLY A 441 -4.35 -14.66 23.55
CA GLY A 441 -4.42 -13.36 22.87
C GLY A 441 -3.09 -12.61 22.82
N LEU A 442 -2.87 -11.93 21.70
CA LEU A 442 -1.61 -11.25 21.42
C LEU A 442 -1.44 -9.95 22.22
N ASP A 443 -2.54 -9.28 22.60
CA ASP A 443 -2.49 -7.99 23.31
C ASP A 443 -1.73 -8.11 24.62
N ILE A 444 -2.03 -9.14 25.41
CA ILE A 444 -1.36 -9.39 26.69
C ILE A 444 0.08 -9.89 26.47
N TYR A 445 0.30 -10.85 25.54
CA TYR A 445 1.60 -11.49 25.42
C TYR A 445 2.64 -10.66 24.65
N GLU A 446 2.22 -9.95 23.63
CA GLU A 446 3.14 -9.18 22.80
C GLU A 446 3.28 -7.72 23.27
N HIS A 447 2.26 -7.19 23.99
CA HIS A 447 2.21 -5.76 24.37
C HIS A 447 2.00 -5.52 25.86
N GLY A 448 1.57 -6.51 26.65
CA GLY A 448 1.32 -6.37 28.09
C GLY A 448 0.09 -5.50 28.41
N GLU A 449 -0.83 -5.35 27.48
CA GLU A 449 -1.98 -4.45 27.58
C GLU A 449 -3.29 -5.17 27.25
N SER A 450 -4.41 -4.62 27.72
CA SER A 450 -5.77 -5.06 27.37
C SER A 450 -6.55 -3.88 26.79
N ALA A 451 -7.23 -4.09 25.66
CA ALA A 451 -8.06 -3.06 25.04
C ALA A 451 -9.32 -2.74 25.85
N TYR A 452 -9.78 -3.69 26.66
CA TYR A 452 -11.01 -3.59 27.45
C TYR A 452 -10.78 -4.13 28.85
N ASN A 453 -11.33 -3.45 29.84
CA ASN A 453 -11.27 -3.85 31.26
C ASN A 453 -12.40 -4.83 31.59
#